data_0d4c3dc185ef8f96b1cf332cf487f384
#
_entry.id   0d4c3dc185ef8f96b1cf332cf487f384
#
_cell.length_a   1.000
_cell.length_b   1.000
_cell.length_c   1.000
_cell.angle_alpha   90.00
_cell.angle_beta   90.00
_cell.angle_gamma   90.00
#
_symmetry.space_group_name_H-M   'P 1'
#
loop_
_entity.id
_entity.type
_entity.pdbx_description
1 polymer ?
#
loop_
_entity_poly.entity_id
_entity_poly.type
_entity_poly.pdbx_seq_one_letter_code
_entity_poly.pdbx_strand_id
1 'polypeptide(L)'
;MKQSFSILLSIALLLALAASCYLPIALAQAPEESKPTMAEFTPVATGAQTQVHVSTVDELLAALAPDTEIILDEEFYDLSTAAGYGETSTEYYYWEEVFDGVQLTIRDLSNLTIRAEGDDIKAHTVSARPRYAHVINFENCSAITVEGFTAGHTFEPASCAGGVLGFQGSQDILINHCGLYGCGVVGVWAEQSKAIQVANCDIYECSWGGIYMVGCKDVTFSGNTIRDLGEVFDGVRYDGTPFMLHDTTNITIDGVKMDDNYIGN
;
A
#
# COMPACT_ATOMS: atom_id res chain seq x y z
N MET A 1 -6.17 -26.62 78.66
CA MET A 1 -6.39 -25.21 78.28
C MET A 1 -5.17 -24.48 77.70
N LYS A 2 -3.95 -25.01 77.71
CA LYS A 2 -2.76 -24.31 77.11
C LYS A 2 -2.45 -24.62 75.64
N GLN A 3 -2.99 -25.70 75.10
CA GLN A 3 -2.75 -26.06 73.68
C GLN A 3 -3.66 -25.35 72.70
N SER A 4 -4.87 -24.94 73.07
CA SER A 4 -5.82 -24.23 72.18
C SER A 4 -5.41 -22.80 71.93
N PHE A 5 -4.65 -22.17 72.82
CA PHE A 5 -4.24 -20.76 72.63
C PHE A 5 -3.07 -20.62 71.64
N SER A 6 -2.21 -21.64 71.56
CA SER A 6 -1.07 -21.64 70.65
C SER A 6 -1.48 -21.80 69.15
N ILE A 7 -2.54 -22.60 68.93
CA ILE A 7 -3.06 -22.83 67.56
C ILE A 7 -3.78 -21.59 67.03
N LEU A 8 -4.55 -20.89 67.84
CA LEU A 8 -5.23 -19.66 67.44
C LEU A 8 -4.26 -18.53 67.14
N LEU A 9 -3.14 -18.43 67.88
CA LEU A 9 -2.12 -17.39 67.59
C LEU A 9 -1.37 -17.67 66.27
N SER A 10 -1.13 -18.93 65.94
CA SER A 10 -0.46 -19.34 64.72
C SER A 10 -1.34 -19.10 63.47
N ILE A 11 -2.65 -19.29 63.57
CA ILE A 11 -3.60 -19.02 62.46
C ILE A 11 -3.74 -17.51 62.23
N ALA A 12 -3.78 -16.71 63.29
CA ALA A 12 -3.86 -15.25 63.18
C ALA A 12 -2.59 -14.66 62.54
N LEU A 13 -1.40 -15.24 62.81
CA LEU A 13 -0.15 -14.79 62.21
C LEU A 13 -0.03 -15.17 60.72
N LEU A 14 -0.56 -16.35 60.34
CA LEU A 14 -0.61 -16.80 58.95
C LEU A 14 -1.60 -15.98 58.10
N LEU A 15 -2.72 -15.57 58.67
CA LEU A 15 -3.69 -14.69 57.99
C LEU A 15 -3.16 -13.25 57.83
N ALA A 16 -2.37 -12.75 58.75
CA ALA A 16 -1.74 -11.43 58.63
C ALA A 16 -0.64 -11.40 57.58
N LEU A 17 0.09 -12.49 57.36
CA LEU A 17 1.10 -12.61 56.29
C LEU A 17 0.47 -12.78 54.91
N ALA A 18 -0.70 -13.37 54.79
CA ALA A 18 -1.43 -13.49 53.52
C ALA A 18 -2.05 -12.16 53.06
N ALA A 19 -2.39 -11.26 54.00
CA ALA A 19 -2.97 -9.95 53.65
C ALA A 19 -1.92 -8.93 53.20
N SER A 20 -0.64 -9.15 53.44
CA SER A 20 0.44 -8.21 53.04
C SER A 20 0.96 -8.43 51.63
N CYS A 21 0.54 -9.47 50.91
CA CYS A 21 0.99 -9.75 49.54
C CYS A 21 0.02 -9.31 48.46
N TYR A 22 -1.11 -8.71 48.81
CA TYR A 22 -1.97 -8.02 47.82
C TYR A 22 -1.57 -6.55 47.70
N LEU A 23 -0.39 -6.28 47.15
CA LEU A 23 -0.15 -5.01 46.46
C LEU A 23 -1.06 -4.99 45.23
N PRO A 24 -1.91 -3.98 45.04
CA PRO A 24 -2.57 -3.83 43.75
C PRO A 24 -1.45 -3.66 42.71
N ILE A 25 -1.28 -4.65 41.85
CA ILE A 25 -0.56 -4.47 40.60
C ILE A 25 -1.37 -3.40 39.89
N ALA A 26 -0.91 -2.16 39.95
CA ALA A 26 -1.38 -1.15 39.04
C ALA A 26 -1.11 -1.73 37.64
N LEU A 27 -2.16 -2.14 36.95
CA LEU A 27 -2.09 -2.38 35.52
C LEU A 27 -1.55 -1.08 34.93
N ALA A 28 -0.25 -1.06 34.64
CA ALA A 28 0.30 -0.05 33.77
C ALA A 28 -0.54 -0.13 32.50
N GLN A 29 -1.35 0.88 32.25
CA GLN A 29 -1.99 1.06 30.94
C GLN A 29 -0.86 0.92 29.93
N ALA A 30 -1.00 -0.05 29.03
CA ALA A 30 -0.13 -0.09 27.87
C ALA A 30 -0.12 1.32 27.28
N PRO A 31 1.04 1.85 26.91
CA PRO A 31 1.08 3.16 26.26
C PRO A 31 0.07 3.09 25.11
N GLU A 32 -0.89 4.02 25.08
CA GLU A 32 -1.74 4.22 23.91
C GLU A 32 -0.77 4.31 22.72
N GLU A 33 -0.86 3.34 21.81
CA GLU A 33 -0.18 3.47 20.52
C GLU A 33 -0.64 4.80 19.93
N SER A 34 0.25 5.78 19.94
CA SER A 34 -0.01 7.04 19.28
C SER A 34 -0.35 6.69 17.82
N LYS A 35 -1.57 7.05 17.38
CA LYS A 35 -1.91 7.01 15.95
C LYS A 35 -0.70 7.57 15.20
N PRO A 36 -0.15 6.84 14.21
CA PRO A 36 0.97 7.37 13.45
C PRO A 36 0.54 8.71 12.85
N THR A 37 1.28 9.75 13.17
CA THR A 37 1.06 11.05 12.57
C THR A 37 1.40 10.88 11.09
N MET A 38 0.41 11.09 10.22
CA MET A 38 0.65 11.05 8.77
C MET A 38 1.76 12.04 8.43
N ALA A 39 2.73 11.62 7.63
CA ALA A 39 3.78 12.51 7.17
C ALA A 39 3.16 13.66 6.38
N GLU A 40 3.53 14.90 6.69
CA GLU A 40 3.10 16.05 5.90
C GLU A 40 3.82 16.04 4.54
N PHE A 41 3.05 16.15 3.47
CA PHE A 41 3.57 16.22 2.10
C PHE A 41 3.59 17.64 1.59
N THR A 42 4.62 17.93 0.79
CA THR A 42 4.53 19.03 -0.16
C THR A 42 3.84 18.47 -1.41
N PRO A 43 2.61 18.88 -1.71
CA PRO A 43 1.95 18.45 -2.95
C PRO A 43 2.88 18.72 -4.13
N VAL A 44 2.90 17.83 -5.08
CA VAL A 44 3.55 18.10 -6.36
C VAL A 44 2.77 19.27 -6.96
N ALA A 45 3.32 20.48 -6.82
CA ALA A 45 2.63 21.71 -7.13
C ALA A 45 2.35 21.76 -8.65
N THR A 46 1.12 21.61 -8.95
CA THR A 46 0.64 21.62 -10.32
C THR A 46 -0.43 22.68 -10.40
N GLY A 47 -0.74 23.14 -11.58
CA GLY A 47 -1.77 24.14 -11.80
C GLY A 47 -3.15 23.70 -11.28
N ALA A 48 -4.16 24.52 -11.51
CA ALA A 48 -5.53 24.15 -11.18
C ALA A 48 -5.95 22.92 -11.99
N GLN A 49 -6.60 21.96 -11.34
CA GLN A 49 -7.16 20.77 -11.96
C GLN A 49 -8.69 20.89 -12.09
N THR A 50 -9.23 20.26 -13.13
CA THR A 50 -10.67 20.08 -13.28
C THR A 50 -11.08 18.82 -12.52
N GLN A 51 -12.01 18.95 -11.59
CA GLN A 51 -12.53 17.80 -10.84
C GLN A 51 -13.59 17.05 -11.65
N VAL A 52 -13.45 15.74 -11.72
CA VAL A 52 -14.39 14.83 -12.38
C VAL A 52 -14.70 13.67 -11.44
N HIS A 53 -15.97 13.53 -11.07
CA HIS A 53 -16.48 12.39 -10.32
C HIS A 53 -16.81 11.24 -11.26
N VAL A 54 -16.41 10.03 -10.90
CA VAL A 54 -16.59 8.84 -11.74
C VAL A 54 -17.18 7.69 -10.92
N SER A 55 -18.13 6.98 -11.51
CA SER A 55 -18.82 5.83 -10.91
C SER A 55 -18.63 4.53 -11.70
N THR A 56 -17.98 4.60 -12.84
CA THR A 56 -17.71 3.44 -13.69
C THR A 56 -16.29 3.44 -14.23
N VAL A 57 -15.79 2.29 -14.68
CA VAL A 57 -14.49 2.20 -15.35
C VAL A 57 -14.46 3.01 -16.65
N ASP A 58 -15.56 3.02 -17.41
CA ASP A 58 -15.62 3.79 -18.64
C ASP A 58 -15.56 5.30 -18.38
N GLU A 59 -16.18 5.79 -17.31
CA GLU A 59 -16.06 7.19 -16.88
C GLU A 59 -14.64 7.50 -16.38
N LEU A 60 -14.02 6.60 -15.63
CA LEU A 60 -12.61 6.73 -15.21
C LEU A 60 -11.69 6.89 -16.43
N LEU A 61 -11.83 6.00 -17.43
CA LEU A 61 -11.01 6.06 -18.65
C LEU A 61 -11.30 7.32 -19.50
N ALA A 62 -12.55 7.74 -19.57
CA ALA A 62 -12.94 8.95 -20.29
C ALA A 62 -12.45 10.25 -19.62
N ALA A 63 -12.22 10.22 -18.30
CA ALA A 63 -11.72 11.35 -17.54
C ALA A 63 -10.20 11.53 -17.61
N LEU A 64 -9.45 10.56 -18.17
CA LEU A 64 -8.00 10.64 -18.30
C LEU A 64 -7.60 11.78 -19.26
N ALA A 65 -7.16 12.89 -18.69
CA ALA A 65 -6.72 14.09 -19.40
C ALA A 65 -5.72 14.89 -18.56
N PRO A 66 -4.88 15.75 -19.14
CA PRO A 66 -4.06 16.67 -18.39
C PRO A 66 -4.90 17.60 -17.49
N ASP A 67 -4.30 18.08 -16.41
CA ASP A 67 -4.93 19.01 -15.47
C ASP A 67 -6.26 18.51 -14.90
N THR A 68 -6.34 17.20 -14.59
CA THR A 68 -7.58 16.55 -14.11
C THR A 68 -7.37 15.90 -12.76
N GLU A 69 -8.36 16.12 -11.88
CA GLU A 69 -8.53 15.39 -10.61
C GLU A 69 -9.74 14.47 -10.74
N ILE A 70 -9.49 13.17 -10.79
CA ILE A 70 -10.51 12.12 -10.87
C ILE A 70 -10.85 11.66 -9.47
N ILE A 71 -12.13 11.72 -9.11
CA ILE A 71 -12.65 11.30 -7.81
C ILE A 71 -13.46 10.02 -7.98
N LEU A 72 -13.03 8.95 -7.28
CA LEU A 72 -13.68 7.65 -7.31
C LEU A 72 -14.87 7.67 -6.34
N ASP A 73 -16.10 7.52 -6.85
CA ASP A 73 -17.32 7.54 -6.05
C ASP A 73 -17.83 6.14 -5.70
N GLU A 74 -17.50 5.09 -6.48
CA GLU A 74 -17.96 3.71 -6.28
C GLU A 74 -16.97 2.87 -5.48
N GLU A 75 -17.48 1.81 -4.85
CA GLU A 75 -16.67 0.90 -4.04
C GLU A 75 -15.68 0.06 -4.86
N PHE A 76 -16.00 -0.25 -6.13
CA PHE A 76 -15.22 -1.20 -6.90
C PHE A 76 -15.15 -0.91 -8.40
N TYR A 77 -13.91 -0.84 -8.91
CA TYR A 77 -13.59 -0.63 -10.32
C TYR A 77 -12.77 -1.81 -10.85
N ASP A 78 -13.43 -2.82 -11.46
CA ASP A 78 -12.76 -3.91 -12.17
C ASP A 78 -12.42 -3.42 -13.59
N LEU A 79 -11.16 -3.14 -13.86
CA LEU A 79 -10.71 -2.59 -15.15
C LEU A 79 -11.10 -3.48 -16.35
N SER A 80 -11.32 -4.78 -16.12
CA SER A 80 -11.77 -5.69 -17.17
C SER A 80 -13.23 -5.46 -17.61
N THR A 81 -13.98 -4.64 -16.90
CA THR A 81 -15.38 -4.29 -17.25
C THR A 81 -15.51 -3.11 -18.20
N ALA A 82 -14.39 -2.47 -18.58
CA ALA A 82 -14.39 -1.40 -19.57
C ALA A 82 -15.01 -1.87 -20.91
N ALA A 83 -15.87 -1.06 -21.49
CA ALA A 83 -16.53 -1.40 -22.77
C ALA A 83 -15.54 -1.64 -23.91
N GLY A 84 -14.36 -1.01 -23.87
CA GLY A 84 -13.27 -1.17 -24.84
C GLY A 84 -12.07 -1.93 -24.28
N TYR A 85 -12.27 -2.82 -23.30
CA TYR A 85 -11.19 -3.58 -22.69
C TYR A 85 -10.36 -4.36 -23.71
N GLY A 86 -9.05 -4.11 -23.72
CA GLY A 86 -8.12 -4.74 -24.67
C GLY A 86 -8.12 -4.18 -26.09
N GLU A 87 -9.04 -3.29 -26.45
CA GLU A 87 -9.20 -2.81 -27.84
C GLU A 87 -9.00 -1.30 -27.97
N THR A 88 -9.44 -0.51 -26.98
CA THR A 88 -9.42 0.94 -27.08
C THR A 88 -8.05 1.51 -26.80
N SER A 89 -7.61 2.42 -27.65
CA SER A 89 -6.43 3.26 -27.45
C SER A 89 -6.78 4.72 -27.72
N THR A 90 -6.33 5.61 -26.83
CA THR A 90 -6.49 7.06 -26.94
C THR A 90 -5.13 7.76 -26.95
N GLU A 91 -5.13 9.07 -26.93
CA GLU A 91 -3.91 9.85 -26.72
C GLU A 91 -3.28 9.57 -25.35
N TYR A 92 -4.10 9.36 -24.31
CA TYR A 92 -3.66 9.31 -22.91
C TYR A 92 -3.65 7.92 -22.29
N TYR A 93 -4.20 6.91 -22.93
CA TYR A 93 -4.09 5.53 -22.48
C TYR A 93 -4.23 4.52 -23.61
N TYR A 94 -3.73 3.31 -23.35
CA TYR A 94 -3.94 2.14 -24.19
C TYR A 94 -3.93 0.88 -23.34
N TRP A 95 -4.46 -0.21 -23.90
CA TRP A 95 -4.36 -1.53 -23.34
C TRP A 95 -3.12 -2.22 -23.91
N GLU A 96 -2.13 -2.45 -23.04
CA GLU A 96 -0.88 -3.11 -23.41
C GLU A 96 -1.01 -4.62 -23.23
N GLU A 97 -0.60 -5.41 -24.25
CA GLU A 97 -0.60 -6.87 -24.17
C GLU A 97 0.42 -7.35 -23.15
N VAL A 98 -0.01 -8.23 -22.24
CA VAL A 98 0.83 -8.99 -21.31
C VAL A 98 0.60 -10.48 -21.51
N PHE A 99 1.37 -11.32 -20.82
CA PHE A 99 1.33 -12.77 -21.07
C PHE A 99 -0.06 -13.40 -20.93
N ASP A 100 -0.89 -12.92 -20.02
CA ASP A 100 -2.20 -13.51 -19.68
C ASP A 100 -3.38 -12.55 -19.88
N GLY A 101 -3.17 -11.45 -20.59
CA GLY A 101 -4.24 -10.49 -20.88
C GLY A 101 -3.72 -9.13 -21.30
N VAL A 102 -4.30 -8.10 -20.76
CA VAL A 102 -3.89 -6.70 -21.05
C VAL A 102 -3.83 -5.88 -19.76
N GLN A 103 -2.95 -4.89 -19.73
CA GLN A 103 -2.87 -3.90 -18.66
C GLN A 103 -3.28 -2.51 -19.14
N LEU A 104 -3.80 -1.70 -18.23
CA LEU A 104 -4.03 -0.29 -18.47
C LEU A 104 -2.71 0.47 -18.39
N THR A 105 -2.25 1.03 -19.49
CA THR A 105 -1.11 1.94 -19.52
C THR A 105 -1.57 3.36 -19.85
N ILE A 106 -1.46 4.25 -18.86
CA ILE A 106 -1.70 5.71 -18.97
C ILE A 106 -0.38 6.32 -19.43
N ARG A 107 -0.43 7.18 -20.46
CA ARG A 107 0.80 7.68 -21.08
C ARG A 107 0.76 9.17 -21.39
N ASP A 108 1.97 9.75 -21.45
CA ASP A 108 2.21 11.12 -21.94
C ASP A 108 1.31 12.18 -21.25
N LEU A 109 0.92 11.95 -20.01
CA LEU A 109 -0.05 12.74 -19.29
C LEU A 109 0.63 13.52 -18.15
N SER A 110 0.19 14.75 -17.94
CA SER A 110 0.71 15.59 -16.87
C SER A 110 -0.40 16.14 -15.98
N ASN A 111 -0.06 16.37 -14.70
CA ASN A 111 -0.95 16.94 -13.70
C ASN A 111 -2.28 16.16 -13.58
N LEU A 112 -2.16 14.85 -13.29
CA LEU A 112 -3.28 13.96 -13.05
C LEU A 112 -3.29 13.54 -11.58
N THR A 113 -4.44 13.69 -10.94
CA THR A 113 -4.76 13.09 -9.65
C THR A 113 -5.85 12.04 -9.83
N ILE A 114 -5.64 10.83 -9.30
CA ILE A 114 -6.68 9.82 -9.14
C ILE A 114 -6.80 9.58 -7.64
N ARG A 115 -7.96 9.90 -7.07
CA ARG A 115 -8.15 9.76 -5.63
C ARG A 115 -9.56 9.30 -5.25
N ALA A 116 -9.68 8.79 -4.03
CA ALA A 116 -10.95 8.63 -3.34
C ALA A 116 -11.08 9.61 -2.17
N GLU A 117 -12.27 9.82 -1.68
CA GLU A 117 -12.55 10.64 -0.50
C GLU A 117 -12.68 9.78 0.76
N GLY A 118 -12.30 10.35 1.90
CA GLY A 118 -12.40 9.69 3.21
C GLY A 118 -11.08 9.08 3.70
N ASP A 119 -11.14 8.56 4.94
CA ASP A 119 -9.95 8.00 5.62
C ASP A 119 -9.84 6.47 5.48
N ASP A 120 -10.85 5.80 4.93
CA ASP A 120 -10.85 4.34 4.74
C ASP A 120 -10.40 3.97 3.33
N ILE A 121 -9.12 3.64 3.20
CA ILE A 121 -8.53 3.21 1.92
C ILE A 121 -9.19 1.96 1.31
N LYS A 122 -9.98 1.22 2.08
CA LYS A 122 -10.68 0.01 1.62
C LYS A 122 -12.08 0.30 1.09
N ALA A 123 -12.56 1.54 1.25
CA ALA A 123 -13.87 1.93 0.76
C ALA A 123 -13.94 1.92 -0.78
N HIS A 124 -12.81 2.13 -1.45
CA HIS A 124 -12.72 2.16 -2.90
C HIS A 124 -11.59 1.26 -3.38
N THR A 125 -11.85 0.41 -4.37
CA THR A 125 -10.85 -0.52 -4.90
C THR A 125 -10.80 -0.47 -6.43
N VAL A 126 -9.61 -0.31 -6.99
CA VAL A 126 -9.33 -0.48 -8.42
C VAL A 126 -8.60 -1.80 -8.63
N SER A 127 -9.10 -2.66 -9.52
CA SER A 127 -8.54 -3.98 -9.71
C SER A 127 -8.30 -4.36 -11.16
N ALA A 128 -7.29 -5.22 -11.36
CA ALA A 128 -7.02 -5.87 -12.64
C ALA A 128 -7.07 -7.40 -12.48
N ARG A 129 -7.37 -8.11 -13.58
CA ARG A 129 -7.42 -9.58 -13.59
C ARG A 129 -6.12 -10.25 -14.02
N PRO A 130 -5.43 -9.78 -15.07
CA PRO A 130 -4.21 -10.44 -15.51
C PRO A 130 -3.12 -10.37 -14.45
N ARG A 131 -2.47 -11.52 -14.19
CA ARG A 131 -1.41 -11.63 -13.17
C ARG A 131 -0.07 -11.06 -13.62
N TYR A 132 0.11 -10.91 -14.92
CA TYR A 132 1.32 -10.33 -15.52
C TYR A 132 1.18 -8.84 -15.80
N ALA A 133 -0.01 -8.25 -15.53
CA ALA A 133 -0.29 -6.82 -15.65
C ALA A 133 0.10 -6.05 -14.39
N HIS A 134 0.50 -4.80 -14.54
CA HIS A 134 0.27 -3.79 -13.51
C HIS A 134 -1.23 -3.52 -13.42
N VAL A 135 -1.73 -3.19 -12.23
CA VAL A 135 -3.13 -2.75 -12.11
C VAL A 135 -3.29 -1.44 -12.88
N ILE A 136 -2.39 -0.48 -12.65
CA ILE A 136 -2.26 0.74 -13.46
C ILE A 136 -0.77 0.98 -13.73
N ASN A 137 -0.41 1.15 -15.00
CA ASN A 137 0.93 1.55 -15.42
C ASN A 137 0.91 3.00 -15.91
N PHE A 138 1.95 3.79 -15.57
CA PHE A 138 2.14 5.17 -16.01
C PHE A 138 3.44 5.27 -16.82
N GLU A 139 3.34 5.64 -18.09
CA GLU A 139 4.46 5.76 -19.02
C GLU A 139 4.66 7.22 -19.43
N ASN A 140 5.88 7.75 -19.26
CA ASN A 140 6.26 9.14 -19.61
C ASN A 140 5.34 10.21 -19.00
N CYS A 141 4.78 9.95 -17.82
CA CYS A 141 3.88 10.86 -17.12
C CYS A 141 4.62 11.80 -16.16
N SER A 142 4.00 12.93 -15.82
CA SER A 142 4.56 13.86 -14.86
C SER A 142 3.50 14.48 -13.96
N ALA A 143 3.88 14.81 -12.72
CA ALA A 143 2.97 15.36 -11.72
C ALA A 143 1.73 14.46 -11.51
N ILE A 144 1.99 13.21 -11.11
CA ILE A 144 0.96 12.18 -10.90
C ILE A 144 0.73 11.99 -9.41
N THR A 145 -0.53 12.06 -9.00
CA THR A 145 -0.96 11.71 -7.63
C THR A 145 -1.94 10.55 -7.67
N VAL A 146 -1.66 9.52 -6.85
CA VAL A 146 -2.56 8.39 -6.57
C VAL A 146 -2.82 8.37 -5.07
N GLU A 147 -4.08 8.51 -4.64
CA GLU A 147 -4.37 8.76 -3.24
C GLU A 147 -5.69 8.16 -2.74
N GLY A 148 -5.68 7.61 -1.54
CA GLY A 148 -6.89 7.37 -0.74
C GLY A 148 -7.70 6.12 -1.11
N PHE A 149 -7.17 5.20 -1.92
CA PHE A 149 -7.88 3.98 -2.30
C PHE A 149 -6.99 2.75 -2.31
N THR A 150 -7.60 1.59 -2.45
CA THR A 150 -6.89 0.31 -2.60
C THR A 150 -6.77 -0.05 -4.07
N ALA A 151 -5.59 -0.51 -4.49
CA ALA A 151 -5.37 -1.10 -5.81
C ALA A 151 -4.80 -2.51 -5.69
N GLY A 152 -5.23 -3.44 -6.54
CA GLY A 152 -4.75 -4.81 -6.46
C GLY A 152 -5.30 -5.74 -7.53
N HIS A 153 -4.86 -6.99 -7.48
CA HIS A 153 -5.35 -8.02 -8.38
C HIS A 153 -6.53 -8.76 -7.78
N THR A 154 -7.43 -9.28 -8.63
CA THR A 154 -8.63 -10.00 -8.18
C THR A 154 -8.37 -11.45 -7.80
N PHE A 155 -7.17 -11.97 -8.04
CA PHE A 155 -6.81 -13.36 -7.75
C PHE A 155 -5.96 -13.50 -6.50
N GLU A 156 -5.98 -14.69 -5.91
CA GLU A 156 -5.09 -15.08 -4.83
C GLU A 156 -3.62 -14.87 -5.21
N PRO A 157 -2.76 -14.49 -4.25
CA PRO A 157 -1.31 -14.41 -4.48
C PRO A 157 -0.76 -15.68 -5.09
N ALA A 158 0.00 -15.55 -6.16
CA ALA A 158 0.68 -16.65 -6.84
C ALA A 158 1.81 -16.08 -7.70
N SER A 159 2.63 -16.95 -8.29
CA SER A 159 3.70 -16.53 -9.21
C SER A 159 3.16 -15.64 -10.33
N CYS A 160 3.42 -14.38 -10.23
CA CYS A 160 2.99 -13.32 -11.13
C CYS A 160 4.19 -12.47 -11.55
N ALA A 161 4.05 -11.65 -12.59
CA ALA A 161 5.10 -10.76 -13.04
C ALA A 161 4.71 -9.27 -12.99
N GLY A 162 3.42 -8.95 -12.85
CA GLY A 162 2.92 -7.57 -12.76
C GLY A 162 3.03 -7.00 -11.35
N GLY A 163 3.26 -5.69 -11.24
CA GLY A 163 3.14 -4.94 -9.99
C GLY A 163 1.73 -4.41 -9.77
N VAL A 164 1.50 -3.71 -8.66
CA VAL A 164 0.23 -3.01 -8.47
C VAL A 164 0.25 -1.67 -9.20
N LEU A 165 1.17 -0.77 -8.86
CA LEU A 165 1.36 0.48 -9.60
C LEU A 165 2.71 0.46 -10.33
N GLY A 166 2.68 0.69 -11.64
CA GLY A 166 3.84 0.78 -12.50
C GLY A 166 4.15 2.22 -12.92
N PHE A 167 5.44 2.59 -12.97
CA PHE A 167 5.90 3.90 -13.45
C PHE A 167 7.15 3.73 -14.32
N GLN A 168 7.06 4.12 -15.58
CA GLN A 168 8.17 4.04 -16.52
C GLN A 168 8.47 5.41 -17.11
N GLY A 169 9.71 5.88 -16.98
CA GLY A 169 10.15 7.18 -17.52
C GLY A 169 9.38 8.38 -16.96
N SER A 170 8.73 8.22 -15.81
CA SER A 170 7.82 9.19 -15.22
C SER A 170 8.48 10.03 -14.13
N GLN A 171 7.90 11.16 -13.78
CA GLN A 171 8.47 12.06 -12.77
C GLN A 171 7.43 12.79 -11.93
N ASP A 172 7.86 13.29 -10.78
CA ASP A 172 7.01 14.06 -9.86
C ASP A 172 5.77 13.24 -9.45
N ILE A 173 6.02 12.08 -8.83
CA ILE A 173 5.03 11.07 -8.50
C ILE A 173 4.77 11.09 -7.00
N LEU A 174 3.51 11.14 -6.61
CA LEU A 174 3.03 10.96 -5.25
C LEU A 174 2.07 9.77 -5.18
N ILE A 175 2.40 8.78 -4.37
CA ILE A 175 1.49 7.71 -3.96
C ILE A 175 1.26 7.89 -2.47
N ASN A 176 0.04 8.28 -2.08
CA ASN A 176 -0.26 8.64 -0.70
C ASN A 176 -1.51 7.92 -0.19
N HIS A 177 -1.44 7.40 1.03
CA HIS A 177 -2.60 6.81 1.69
C HIS A 177 -3.33 5.78 0.83
N CYS A 178 -2.59 4.80 0.27
CA CYS A 178 -3.10 3.74 -0.58
C CYS A 178 -2.90 2.36 0.04
N GLY A 179 -3.83 1.44 -0.25
CA GLY A 179 -3.64 0.01 -0.08
C GLY A 179 -3.13 -0.61 -1.39
N LEU A 180 -1.97 -1.26 -1.38
CA LEU A 180 -1.41 -1.90 -2.57
C LEU A 180 -1.25 -3.39 -2.31
N TYR A 181 -2.05 -4.23 -2.97
CA TYR A 181 -2.11 -5.65 -2.63
C TYR A 181 -2.27 -6.58 -3.83
N GLY A 182 -2.11 -7.85 -3.56
CA GLY A 182 -2.60 -8.91 -4.42
C GLY A 182 -1.50 -9.73 -5.08
N CYS A 183 -1.87 -10.53 -6.06
CA CYS A 183 -0.97 -11.47 -6.70
C CYS A 183 0.11 -10.83 -7.59
N GLY A 184 0.23 -9.49 -7.61
CA GLY A 184 1.35 -8.81 -8.24
C GLY A 184 2.67 -9.10 -7.54
N VAL A 185 3.78 -9.07 -8.28
CA VAL A 185 5.10 -9.33 -7.69
C VAL A 185 5.47 -8.25 -6.68
N VAL A 186 5.09 -7.00 -6.89
CA VAL A 186 5.40 -5.88 -5.99
C VAL A 186 4.27 -4.85 -5.93
N GLY A 187 4.19 -4.11 -4.84
CA GLY A 187 3.24 -3.01 -4.69
C GLY A 187 3.54 -1.83 -5.61
N VAL A 188 4.80 -1.40 -5.68
CA VAL A 188 5.24 -0.32 -6.58
C VAL A 188 6.41 -0.80 -7.43
N TRP A 189 6.27 -0.64 -8.74
CA TRP A 189 7.31 -0.89 -9.73
C TRP A 189 7.67 0.41 -10.44
N ALA A 190 8.92 0.85 -10.38
CA ALA A 190 9.33 2.05 -11.09
C ALA A 190 10.65 1.85 -11.83
N GLU A 191 10.71 2.31 -13.09
CA GLU A 191 11.89 2.27 -13.92
C GLU A 191 12.20 3.63 -14.51
N GLN A 192 13.48 4.03 -14.53
CA GLN A 192 13.94 5.28 -15.13
C GLN A 192 13.14 6.52 -14.73
N SER A 193 12.58 6.50 -13.52
CA SER A 193 11.67 7.52 -13.01
C SER A 193 12.33 8.35 -11.89
N LYS A 194 11.81 9.53 -11.60
CA LYS A 194 12.41 10.42 -10.61
C LYS A 194 11.40 11.23 -9.80
N ALA A 195 11.86 11.78 -8.67
CA ALA A 195 11.04 12.54 -7.73
C ALA A 195 9.79 11.75 -7.33
N ILE A 196 10.01 10.56 -6.73
CA ILE A 196 8.97 9.62 -6.35
C ILE A 196 8.77 9.70 -4.84
N GLN A 197 7.54 9.89 -4.40
CA GLN A 197 7.16 9.83 -2.99
C GLN A 197 6.10 8.74 -2.80
N VAL A 198 6.39 7.79 -1.92
CA VAL A 198 5.45 6.74 -1.48
C VAL A 198 5.23 6.91 0.01
N ALA A 199 4.00 7.18 0.40
CA ALA A 199 3.74 7.61 1.74
C ALA A 199 2.43 7.14 2.35
N ASN A 200 2.46 6.85 3.66
CA ASN A 200 1.29 6.43 4.42
C ASN A 200 0.53 5.26 3.78
N CYS A 201 1.21 4.45 2.95
CA CYS A 201 0.63 3.33 2.24
C CYS A 201 0.72 2.03 3.06
N ASP A 202 -0.27 1.16 2.88
CA ASP A 202 -0.25 -0.23 3.33
C ASP A 202 0.02 -1.13 2.12
N ILE A 203 1.22 -1.73 2.05
CA ILE A 203 1.68 -2.56 0.93
C ILE A 203 1.74 -4.00 1.44
N TYR A 204 0.89 -4.88 0.89
CA TYR A 204 0.72 -6.20 1.49
C TYR A 204 0.33 -7.28 0.48
N GLU A 205 0.59 -8.53 0.86
CA GLU A 205 0.24 -9.72 0.07
C GLU A 205 0.81 -9.68 -1.36
N CYS A 206 1.97 -9.05 -1.54
CA CYS A 206 2.70 -9.07 -2.80
C CYS A 206 3.65 -10.27 -2.82
N SER A 207 3.65 -11.05 -3.88
CA SER A 207 4.31 -12.37 -3.92
C SER A 207 5.84 -12.28 -3.90
N TRP A 208 6.44 -11.18 -4.33
CA TRP A 208 7.90 -11.02 -4.43
C TRP A 208 8.45 -9.92 -3.54
N GLY A 209 7.76 -8.80 -3.45
CA GLY A 209 8.24 -7.71 -2.62
C GLY A 209 7.30 -6.51 -2.50
N GLY A 210 7.72 -5.53 -1.71
CA GLY A 210 6.97 -4.28 -1.53
C GLY A 210 7.22 -3.30 -2.67
N ILE A 211 8.48 -2.96 -2.86
CA ILE A 211 8.94 -1.90 -3.77
C ILE A 211 10.05 -2.43 -4.67
N TYR A 212 9.92 -2.23 -5.98
CA TYR A 212 10.97 -2.52 -6.97
C TYR A 212 11.27 -1.28 -7.79
N MET A 213 12.54 -0.86 -7.82
CA MET A 213 12.97 0.32 -8.57
C MET A 213 14.28 0.08 -9.29
N VAL A 214 14.38 0.52 -10.55
CA VAL A 214 15.57 0.44 -11.38
C VAL A 214 15.88 1.79 -12.02
N GLY A 215 17.08 2.31 -11.79
CA GLY A 215 17.53 3.56 -12.39
C GLY A 215 16.73 4.79 -11.98
N CYS A 216 16.11 4.75 -10.80
CA CYS A 216 15.32 5.86 -10.26
C CYS A 216 16.17 6.85 -9.46
N LYS A 217 15.65 8.04 -9.28
CA LYS A 217 16.34 9.10 -8.55
C LYS A 217 15.40 9.97 -7.72
N ASP A 218 15.91 10.49 -6.59
CA ASP A 218 15.18 11.38 -5.70
C ASP A 218 13.89 10.69 -5.17
N VAL A 219 14.06 9.62 -4.39
CA VAL A 219 12.98 8.75 -3.94
C VAL A 219 12.80 8.86 -2.43
N THR A 220 11.55 9.03 -1.99
CA THR A 220 11.21 9.11 -0.56
C THR A 220 10.12 8.10 -0.21
N PHE A 221 10.38 7.33 0.85
CA PHE A 221 9.40 6.45 1.48
C PHE A 221 9.16 6.94 2.89
N SER A 222 7.90 7.22 3.27
CA SER A 222 7.61 7.72 4.60
C SER A 222 6.28 7.21 5.17
N GLY A 223 6.31 6.78 6.43
CA GLY A 223 5.12 6.34 7.15
C GLY A 223 4.41 5.12 6.56
N ASN A 224 5.03 4.36 5.66
CA ASN A 224 4.44 3.19 5.04
C ASN A 224 4.46 1.97 5.98
N THR A 225 3.50 1.07 5.80
CA THR A 225 3.55 -0.29 6.33
C THR A 225 3.76 -1.25 5.16
N ILE A 226 4.76 -2.13 5.26
CA ILE A 226 5.05 -3.18 4.28
C ILE A 226 4.97 -4.51 5.02
N ARG A 227 4.03 -5.38 4.63
CA ARG A 227 3.72 -6.58 5.41
C ARG A 227 3.23 -7.75 4.56
N ASP A 228 3.27 -8.95 5.14
CA ASP A 228 2.71 -10.18 4.56
C ASP A 228 3.25 -10.46 3.15
N LEU A 229 4.52 -10.14 2.91
CA LEU A 229 5.14 -10.36 1.60
C LEU A 229 5.58 -11.82 1.41
N GLY A 230 5.58 -12.25 0.16
CA GLY A 230 6.01 -13.58 -0.23
C GLY A 230 4.87 -14.46 -0.70
N GLU A 231 5.19 -15.69 -1.08
CA GLU A 231 4.22 -16.66 -1.54
C GLU A 231 4.48 -18.05 -0.97
N VAL A 232 3.47 -18.90 -1.01
CA VAL A 232 3.62 -20.34 -0.77
C VAL A 232 3.44 -21.07 -2.09
N PHE A 233 4.51 -21.66 -2.61
CA PHE A 233 4.49 -22.45 -3.82
C PHE A 233 4.89 -23.89 -3.51
N ASP A 234 4.06 -24.86 -3.91
CA ASP A 234 4.25 -26.30 -3.65
C ASP A 234 4.57 -26.63 -2.18
N GLY A 235 3.90 -25.93 -1.24
CA GLY A 235 4.10 -26.10 0.21
C GLY A 235 5.38 -25.50 0.76
N VAL A 236 6.16 -24.81 -0.05
CA VAL A 236 7.36 -24.06 0.35
C VAL A 236 7.03 -22.58 0.39
N ARG A 237 7.33 -21.93 1.52
CA ARG A 237 7.22 -20.48 1.65
C ARG A 237 8.45 -19.83 1.02
N TYR A 238 8.20 -18.85 0.17
CA TYR A 238 9.18 -17.93 -0.40
C TYR A 238 8.92 -16.55 0.19
N ASP A 239 9.91 -16.01 0.89
CA ASP A 239 9.76 -14.75 1.58
C ASP A 239 9.98 -13.58 0.62
N GLY A 240 9.16 -12.54 0.75
CA GLY A 240 9.28 -11.35 -0.07
C GLY A 240 10.30 -10.34 0.49
N THR A 241 10.84 -9.51 -0.39
CA THR A 241 11.81 -8.46 -0.04
C THR A 241 11.13 -7.09 -0.01
N PRO A 242 11.11 -6.37 1.14
CA PRO A 242 10.42 -5.09 1.23
C PRO A 242 10.90 -4.05 0.20
N PHE A 243 12.19 -3.93 -0.02
CA PHE A 243 12.79 -2.99 -0.98
C PHE A 243 13.82 -3.67 -1.87
N MET A 244 13.66 -3.51 -3.18
CA MET A 244 14.59 -3.92 -4.22
C MET A 244 14.94 -2.70 -5.06
N LEU A 245 16.06 -2.05 -4.75
CA LEU A 245 16.45 -0.76 -5.31
C LEU A 245 17.77 -0.93 -6.09
N HIS A 246 17.67 -0.97 -7.42
CA HIS A 246 18.82 -1.15 -8.33
C HIS A 246 19.13 0.16 -9.03
N ASP A 247 20.41 0.57 -9.01
CA ASP A 247 20.89 1.80 -9.65
C ASP A 247 20.05 3.05 -9.28
N THR A 248 19.39 3.00 -8.11
CA THR A 248 18.52 4.05 -7.59
C THR A 248 19.29 4.92 -6.60
N THR A 249 19.15 6.24 -6.71
CA THR A 249 19.97 7.20 -5.98
C THR A 249 19.14 8.25 -5.25
N ASN A 250 19.75 8.88 -4.22
CA ASN A 250 19.11 9.88 -3.37
C ASN A 250 17.81 9.36 -2.75
N ILE A 251 17.95 8.32 -1.91
CA ILE A 251 16.85 7.59 -1.30
C ILE A 251 16.70 8.02 0.15
N THR A 252 15.49 8.35 0.56
CA THR A 252 15.11 8.58 1.95
C THR A 252 14.08 7.54 2.38
N ILE A 253 14.30 6.88 3.52
CA ILE A 253 13.34 5.95 4.14
C ILE A 253 13.14 6.42 5.57
N ASP A 254 11.91 6.82 5.91
CA ASP A 254 11.56 7.36 7.23
C ASP A 254 10.23 6.77 7.72
N GLY A 255 10.20 6.32 8.98
CA GLY A 255 8.99 5.83 9.63
C GLY A 255 8.32 4.62 8.96
N VAL A 256 9.04 3.86 8.12
CA VAL A 256 8.50 2.67 7.46
C VAL A 256 8.45 1.50 8.45
N LYS A 257 7.27 0.89 8.60
CA LYS A 257 7.07 -0.35 9.36
C LYS A 257 7.17 -1.54 8.43
N MET A 258 7.91 -2.56 8.84
CA MET A 258 8.02 -3.84 8.14
C MET A 258 7.57 -4.93 9.09
N ASP A 259 6.46 -5.58 8.78
CA ASP A 259 5.83 -6.57 9.63
C ASP A 259 5.60 -7.87 8.85
N ASP A 260 5.82 -9.03 9.52
CA ASP A 260 5.71 -10.37 8.94
C ASP A 260 6.47 -10.59 7.61
N ASN A 261 7.46 -9.74 7.34
CA ASN A 261 8.36 -9.90 6.21
C ASN A 261 9.62 -10.62 6.67
N TYR A 262 10.04 -11.65 5.95
CA TYR A 262 11.30 -12.31 6.24
C TYR A 262 12.45 -11.47 5.69
N ILE A 263 13.27 -10.97 6.59
CA ILE A 263 14.57 -10.40 6.23
C ILE A 263 15.56 -11.57 6.32
N GLY A 264 15.80 -12.24 5.20
CA GLY A 264 16.79 -13.30 5.12
C GLY A 264 18.19 -12.77 5.46
N ASN A 265 18.93 -13.53 6.29
CA ASN A 265 20.36 -13.31 6.53
C ASN A 265 21.18 -13.82 5.36
#